data_bd7e0f3e2d3fd92e51ff8f6b71562445
#
_entry.id   bd7e0f3e2d3fd92e51ff8f6b71562445
#
_cell.length_a   1.000
_cell.length_b   1.000
_cell.length_c   1.000
_cell.angle_alpha   90.00
_cell.angle_beta   90.00
_cell.angle_gamma   90.00
#
_symmetry.space_group_name_H-M   'P 1'
#
loop_
_entity.id
_entity.type
_entity.pdbx_description
1 polymer ?
#
loop_
_entity_poly.entity_id
_entity_poly.type
_entity_poly.pdbx_seq_one_letter_code
_entity_poly.pdbx_strand_id
1 'polypeptide(L)'
;DKGDYGPYRQSSRADIYHIYAKKLVLDGRAYPVFSTDEQLDAIKAADKKTELKNTDWEKEAEARHEAMLKRREFTIEQVEKELAAGHAFALFAIADGDPSKRIKVTDLIRGDLEIPECDEDVVLLKSDGIPTYHFAHAVDDHLMRTTHVIRGEEWLPSLATHLMLFRYLGFKAPKYMHIAQLMKLCEDGSKKKLSKRDMGANMDDYKRLGYAPECVIEYVMTLLNSNYEEWHAQNPDKAYTDFPFNIKKMSNSGCLFDMEKLGDVSRNVISKFTADEVYNGLLEWADEFDADFASRLKAAPDRAKAVISIGRGGKKPRKDYGTWLELRDYMALFYDETFRIIDALPDNFNKNDIIKTLDAFAASYDH
;
A
#
# COMPACT_ATOMS: atom_id res chain seq x y z
N ASP A 1 7.49 8.02 -18.43
CA ASP A 1 7.77 6.59 -18.52
C ASP A 1 9.20 6.38 -19.02
N LYS A 2 10.04 5.74 -18.21
CA LYS A 2 11.42 5.39 -18.58
C LYS A 2 11.54 3.86 -18.61
N GLY A 3 12.09 3.29 -19.67
CA GLY A 3 12.32 1.85 -19.83
C GLY A 3 12.02 1.36 -21.24
N ASP A 4 12.37 0.08 -21.51
CA ASP A 4 12.42 -0.49 -22.85
C ASP A 4 11.10 -1.21 -23.26
N TYR A 5 10.13 -1.32 -22.35
CA TYR A 5 8.92 -2.13 -22.52
C TYR A 5 7.62 -1.28 -22.54
N GLY A 6 7.76 0.05 -22.69
CA GLY A 6 6.61 0.96 -22.76
C GLY A 6 5.69 0.72 -23.97
N PRO A 7 4.52 1.38 -23.97
CA PRO A 7 4.00 2.23 -22.92
C PRO A 7 3.63 1.44 -21.65
N TYR A 8 3.72 2.08 -20.45
CA TYR A 8 3.48 1.40 -19.16
C TYR A 8 2.08 1.67 -18.59
N ARG A 9 1.35 2.62 -19.15
CA ARG A 9 -0.04 2.88 -18.75
C ARG A 9 -0.97 1.86 -19.43
N GLN A 10 -1.76 1.11 -18.64
CA GLN A 10 -2.66 0.07 -19.14
C GLN A 10 -3.57 0.55 -20.27
N SER A 11 -4.20 1.73 -20.12
CA SER A 11 -5.08 2.30 -21.16
C SER A 11 -4.39 2.59 -22.50
N SER A 12 -3.07 2.74 -22.51
CA SER A 12 -2.27 2.94 -23.73
C SER A 12 -1.79 1.65 -24.39
N ARG A 13 -2.21 0.49 -23.85
CA ARG A 13 -1.79 -0.84 -24.29
C ARG A 13 -2.96 -1.69 -24.84
N ALA A 14 -4.12 -1.09 -25.06
CA ALA A 14 -5.33 -1.81 -25.50
C ALA A 14 -5.08 -2.73 -26.70
N ASP A 15 -4.39 -2.24 -27.74
CA ASP A 15 -4.10 -2.99 -28.94
C ASP A 15 -3.27 -4.26 -28.66
N ILE A 16 -2.34 -4.18 -27.72
CA ILE A 16 -1.52 -5.33 -27.29
C ILE A 16 -2.41 -6.41 -26.66
N TYR A 17 -3.27 -6.01 -25.73
CA TYR A 17 -4.18 -6.97 -25.08
C TYR A 17 -5.15 -7.59 -26.08
N HIS A 18 -5.66 -6.82 -27.06
CA HIS A 18 -6.55 -7.34 -28.08
C HIS A 18 -5.89 -8.41 -28.95
N ILE A 19 -4.57 -8.33 -29.22
CA ILE A 19 -3.87 -9.39 -29.95
C ILE A 19 -3.92 -10.71 -29.20
N TYR A 20 -3.62 -10.70 -27.90
CA TYR A 20 -3.64 -11.90 -27.08
C TYR A 20 -5.06 -12.38 -26.77
N ALA A 21 -6.03 -11.48 -26.64
CA ALA A 21 -7.43 -11.82 -26.52
C ALA A 21 -7.94 -12.57 -27.75
N LYS A 22 -7.65 -12.06 -28.96
CA LYS A 22 -7.96 -12.73 -30.23
C LYS A 22 -7.34 -14.11 -30.34
N LYS A 23 -6.08 -14.27 -29.88
CA LYS A 23 -5.43 -15.57 -29.83
C LYS A 23 -6.23 -16.54 -28.97
N LEU A 24 -6.67 -16.15 -27.78
CA LEU A 24 -7.43 -17.01 -26.88
C LEU A 24 -8.80 -17.40 -27.49
N VAL A 25 -9.45 -16.50 -28.24
CA VAL A 25 -10.68 -16.84 -28.99
C VAL A 25 -10.38 -17.88 -30.06
N LEU A 26 -9.32 -17.71 -30.86
CA LEU A 26 -8.94 -18.64 -31.90
C LEU A 26 -8.56 -20.02 -31.35
N ASP A 27 -7.96 -20.06 -30.17
CA ASP A 27 -7.57 -21.28 -29.45
C ASP A 27 -8.80 -21.95 -28.75
N GLY A 28 -10.01 -21.38 -28.86
CA GLY A 28 -11.23 -21.86 -28.21
C GLY A 28 -11.20 -21.72 -26.68
N ARG A 29 -10.39 -20.78 -26.16
CA ARG A 29 -10.16 -20.52 -24.73
C ARG A 29 -10.90 -19.31 -24.21
N ALA A 30 -11.56 -18.54 -25.09
CA ALA A 30 -12.32 -17.36 -24.73
C ALA A 30 -13.56 -17.20 -25.61
N TYR A 31 -14.58 -16.57 -25.04
CA TYR A 31 -15.86 -16.34 -25.71
C TYR A 31 -16.45 -14.97 -25.34
N PRO A 32 -17.21 -14.32 -26.26
CA PRO A 32 -17.88 -13.06 -25.95
C PRO A 32 -19.19 -13.30 -25.20
N VAL A 33 -19.49 -12.38 -24.28
CA VAL A 33 -20.78 -12.30 -23.59
C VAL A 33 -21.41 -10.96 -23.91
N PHE A 34 -22.52 -11.00 -24.62
CA PHE A 34 -23.33 -9.84 -24.96
C PHE A 34 -24.35 -9.62 -23.83
N SER A 35 -24.17 -8.58 -23.07
CA SER A 35 -25.06 -8.21 -21.95
C SER A 35 -25.04 -6.70 -21.81
N THR A 36 -26.14 -6.13 -21.33
CA THR A 36 -26.14 -4.72 -20.93
C THR A 36 -25.17 -4.53 -19.74
N ASP A 37 -24.64 -3.32 -19.57
CA ASP A 37 -23.76 -3.02 -18.45
C ASP A 37 -24.42 -3.31 -17.10
N GLU A 38 -25.75 -3.13 -16.99
CA GLU A 38 -26.55 -3.49 -15.81
C GLU A 38 -26.55 -5.00 -15.54
N GLN A 39 -26.63 -5.83 -16.59
CA GLN A 39 -26.56 -7.30 -16.46
C GLN A 39 -25.14 -7.75 -16.10
N LEU A 40 -24.11 -7.12 -16.67
CA LEU A 40 -22.71 -7.37 -16.31
C LEU A 40 -22.42 -6.97 -14.87
N ASP A 41 -22.96 -5.85 -14.40
CA ASP A 41 -22.81 -5.42 -13.02
C ASP A 41 -23.63 -6.29 -12.05
N ALA A 42 -24.77 -6.82 -12.45
CA ALA A 42 -25.51 -7.81 -11.68
C ALA A 42 -24.73 -9.13 -11.54
N ILE A 43 -24.03 -9.57 -12.58
CA ILE A 43 -23.14 -10.74 -12.54
C ILE A 43 -22.00 -10.48 -11.54
N LYS A 44 -21.33 -9.33 -11.64
CA LYS A 44 -20.26 -8.94 -10.70
C LYS A 44 -20.75 -8.78 -9.24
N ALA A 45 -21.99 -8.31 -9.06
CA ALA A 45 -22.59 -8.17 -7.74
C ALA A 45 -22.97 -9.54 -7.13
N ALA A 46 -23.37 -10.50 -7.96
CA ALA A 46 -23.61 -11.88 -7.53
C ALA A 46 -22.29 -12.54 -7.07
N ASP A 47 -21.20 -12.30 -7.80
CA ASP A 47 -19.86 -12.79 -7.43
C ASP A 47 -19.34 -12.18 -6.11
N LYS A 48 -19.77 -10.95 -5.75
CA LYS A 48 -19.36 -10.27 -4.50
C LYS A 48 -20.23 -10.60 -3.27
N LYS A 49 -21.41 -11.18 -3.45
CA LYS A 49 -22.36 -11.44 -2.35
C LYS A 49 -22.01 -12.64 -1.45
N THR A 50 -20.85 -13.22 -1.56
CA THR A 50 -20.38 -14.39 -0.78
C THR A 50 -20.03 -14.07 0.68
N GLU A 51 -20.40 -12.89 1.23
CA GLU A 51 -20.25 -12.56 2.66
C GLU A 51 -21.54 -12.71 3.48
N LEU A 52 -22.59 -13.33 2.96
CA LEU A 52 -23.83 -13.53 3.71
C LEU A 52 -23.82 -14.85 4.49
N LYS A 53 -23.86 -14.68 5.80
CA LYS A 53 -24.04 -15.71 6.81
C LYS A 53 -25.28 -16.57 6.55
N ASN A 54 -25.12 -17.89 6.54
CA ASN A 54 -26.18 -18.90 6.68
C ASN A 54 -27.20 -19.02 5.53
N THR A 55 -26.76 -19.42 4.34
CA THR A 55 -27.65 -20.07 3.37
C THR A 55 -26.86 -21.05 2.51
N ASP A 56 -27.50 -22.08 2.02
CA ASP A 56 -27.06 -23.18 1.16
C ASP A 56 -26.01 -22.77 0.11
N TRP A 57 -24.75 -22.56 0.53
CA TRP A 57 -23.64 -22.14 -0.33
C TRP A 57 -23.42 -23.10 -1.52
N GLU A 58 -23.74 -24.39 -1.33
CA GLU A 58 -23.66 -25.42 -2.38
C GLU A 58 -24.67 -25.13 -3.51
N LYS A 59 -25.92 -24.80 -3.18
CA LYS A 59 -26.94 -24.45 -4.19
C LYS A 59 -26.62 -23.15 -4.92
N GLU A 60 -26.04 -22.18 -4.22
CA GLU A 60 -25.61 -20.93 -4.87
C GLU A 60 -24.41 -21.16 -5.79
N ALA A 61 -23.47 -22.04 -5.42
CA ALA A 61 -22.36 -22.44 -6.27
C ALA A 61 -22.83 -23.20 -7.50
N GLU A 62 -23.76 -24.14 -7.35
CA GLU A 62 -24.39 -24.87 -8.47
C GLU A 62 -25.12 -23.91 -9.42
N ALA A 63 -25.92 -22.99 -8.90
CA ALA A 63 -26.64 -22.01 -9.70
C ALA A 63 -25.70 -21.06 -10.48
N ARG A 64 -24.58 -20.64 -9.86
CA ARG A 64 -23.54 -19.84 -10.54
C ARG A 64 -22.87 -20.64 -11.65
N HIS A 65 -22.54 -21.89 -11.37
CA HIS A 65 -21.92 -22.77 -12.36
C HIS A 65 -22.86 -23.03 -13.55
N GLU A 66 -24.14 -23.29 -13.30
CA GLU A 66 -25.13 -23.44 -14.34
C GLU A 66 -25.31 -22.17 -15.19
N ALA A 67 -25.37 -21.00 -14.54
CA ALA A 67 -25.44 -19.71 -15.22
C ALA A 67 -24.18 -19.43 -16.06
N MET A 68 -23.00 -19.86 -15.59
CA MET A 68 -21.75 -19.78 -16.33
C MET A 68 -21.79 -20.64 -17.57
N LEU A 69 -22.26 -21.89 -17.49
CA LEU A 69 -22.36 -22.80 -18.64
C LEU A 69 -23.33 -22.24 -19.69
N LYS A 70 -24.46 -21.69 -19.29
CA LYS A 70 -25.43 -21.04 -20.21
C LYS A 70 -24.82 -19.87 -20.97
N ARG A 71 -23.88 -19.12 -20.37
CA ARG A 71 -23.18 -18.02 -21.05
C ARG A 71 -22.27 -18.51 -22.19
N ARG A 72 -21.81 -19.78 -22.15
CA ARG A 72 -20.96 -20.38 -23.18
C ARG A 72 -21.74 -20.90 -24.40
N GLU A 73 -23.07 -20.93 -24.36
CA GLU A 73 -23.93 -21.54 -25.38
C GLU A 73 -24.15 -20.69 -26.64
N PHE A 74 -23.51 -19.53 -26.77
CA PHE A 74 -23.62 -18.72 -27.99
C PHE A 74 -23.01 -19.44 -29.19
N THR A 75 -23.84 -19.59 -30.24
CA THR A 75 -23.35 -20.11 -31.52
C THR A 75 -22.56 -19.02 -32.27
N ILE A 76 -21.71 -19.43 -33.21
CA ILE A 76 -20.96 -18.48 -34.06
C ILE A 76 -21.93 -17.52 -34.78
N GLU A 77 -23.04 -18.02 -35.33
CA GLU A 77 -24.06 -17.21 -36.01
C GLU A 77 -24.71 -16.17 -35.07
N GLN A 78 -24.96 -16.54 -33.82
CA GLN A 78 -25.45 -15.59 -32.80
C GLN A 78 -24.44 -14.52 -32.50
N VAL A 79 -23.17 -14.89 -32.32
CA VAL A 79 -22.07 -13.96 -32.10
C VAL A 79 -21.92 -12.99 -33.26
N GLU A 80 -21.92 -13.48 -34.50
CA GLU A 80 -21.82 -12.66 -35.71
C GLU A 80 -22.99 -11.68 -35.82
N LYS A 81 -24.21 -12.11 -35.49
CA LYS A 81 -25.40 -11.25 -35.47
C LYS A 81 -25.29 -10.12 -34.44
N GLU A 82 -24.88 -10.45 -33.24
CA GLU A 82 -24.72 -9.46 -32.17
C GLU A 82 -23.59 -8.44 -32.50
N LEU A 83 -22.46 -8.90 -33.06
CA LEU A 83 -21.41 -8.05 -33.55
C LEU A 83 -21.84 -7.15 -34.70
N ALA A 84 -22.58 -7.68 -35.66
CA ALA A 84 -23.15 -6.93 -36.79
C ALA A 84 -24.13 -5.86 -36.34
N ALA A 85 -24.87 -6.12 -35.25
CA ALA A 85 -25.75 -5.16 -34.62
C ALA A 85 -25.04 -4.07 -33.83
N GLY A 86 -23.71 -4.19 -33.65
CA GLY A 86 -22.88 -3.23 -32.90
C GLY A 86 -23.05 -3.33 -31.40
N HIS A 87 -23.53 -4.44 -30.90
CA HIS A 87 -23.68 -4.63 -29.45
C HIS A 87 -22.34 -4.81 -28.78
N ALA A 88 -22.16 -4.13 -27.64
CA ALA A 88 -20.96 -4.26 -26.82
C ALA A 88 -20.92 -5.64 -26.14
N PHE A 89 -19.74 -6.16 -25.94
CA PHE A 89 -19.52 -7.45 -25.26
C PHE A 89 -18.36 -7.38 -24.29
N ALA A 90 -18.41 -8.19 -23.26
CA ALA A 90 -17.26 -8.53 -22.45
C ALA A 90 -16.67 -9.87 -22.93
N LEU A 91 -15.36 -10.01 -22.94
CA LEU A 91 -14.69 -11.25 -23.31
C LEU A 91 -14.31 -12.03 -22.06
N PHE A 92 -14.71 -13.28 -21.98
CA PHE A 92 -14.42 -14.19 -20.89
C PHE A 92 -13.44 -15.28 -21.30
N ALA A 93 -12.52 -15.64 -20.41
CA ALA A 93 -11.75 -16.89 -20.50
C ALA A 93 -12.60 -18.04 -19.96
N ILE A 94 -12.59 -19.16 -20.67
CA ILE A 94 -13.20 -20.43 -20.25
C ILE A 94 -12.30 -21.06 -19.20
N ALA A 95 -12.80 -21.26 -17.97
CA ALA A 95 -12.09 -22.04 -16.97
C ALA A 95 -12.25 -23.55 -17.28
N ASP A 96 -11.13 -24.28 -17.24
CA ASP A 96 -11.06 -25.74 -17.49
C ASP A 96 -10.59 -26.52 -16.27
N GLY A 97 -10.50 -25.87 -15.11
CA GLY A 97 -10.05 -26.47 -13.86
C GLY A 97 -11.14 -27.29 -13.17
N ASP A 98 -10.68 -28.15 -12.29
CA ASP A 98 -11.50 -28.97 -11.40
C ASP A 98 -11.21 -28.54 -9.95
N PRO A 99 -12.14 -27.93 -9.22
CA PRO A 99 -11.89 -27.39 -7.88
C PRO A 99 -11.58 -28.46 -6.84
N SER A 100 -11.86 -29.75 -7.16
CA SER A 100 -11.44 -30.88 -6.31
C SER A 100 -9.95 -31.19 -6.43
N LYS A 101 -9.30 -30.75 -7.51
CA LYS A 101 -7.87 -30.91 -7.74
C LYS A 101 -7.07 -29.76 -7.16
N ARG A 102 -5.81 -30.02 -6.84
CA ARG A 102 -4.89 -29.05 -6.26
C ARG A 102 -3.69 -28.80 -7.16
N ILE A 103 -3.37 -27.53 -7.34
CA ILE A 103 -2.14 -27.08 -7.98
C ILE A 103 -1.11 -26.85 -6.88
N LYS A 104 0.09 -27.43 -7.06
CA LYS A 104 1.23 -27.14 -6.19
C LYS A 104 1.98 -25.92 -6.72
N VAL A 105 2.14 -24.91 -5.87
CA VAL A 105 2.81 -23.65 -6.18
C VAL A 105 3.78 -23.32 -5.07
N THR A 106 5.02 -22.98 -5.40
CA THR A 106 5.98 -22.48 -4.43
C THR A 106 5.90 -20.95 -4.38
N ASP A 107 5.43 -20.42 -3.26
CA ASP A 107 5.56 -19.01 -2.92
C ASP A 107 6.87 -18.76 -2.17
N LEU A 108 7.61 -17.73 -2.55
CA LEU A 108 8.96 -17.51 -1.97
C LEU A 108 8.95 -17.08 -0.51
N ILE A 109 7.81 -16.58 0.00
CA ILE A 109 7.64 -16.18 1.40
C ILE A 109 6.90 -17.26 2.19
N ARG A 110 5.81 -17.80 1.60
CA ARG A 110 4.88 -18.71 2.27
C ARG A 110 5.25 -20.18 2.11
N GLY A 111 6.23 -20.49 1.25
CA GLY A 111 6.63 -21.86 0.95
C GLY A 111 5.68 -22.54 -0.04
N ASP A 112 5.59 -23.87 0.07
CA ASP A 112 4.75 -24.66 -0.83
C ASP A 112 3.27 -24.56 -0.44
N LEU A 113 2.46 -24.17 -1.43
CA LEU A 113 1.02 -23.99 -1.31
C LEU A 113 0.31 -25.03 -2.20
N GLU A 114 -0.83 -25.52 -1.71
CA GLU A 114 -1.77 -26.31 -2.49
C GLU A 114 -3.08 -25.53 -2.63
N ILE A 115 -3.34 -25.04 -3.86
CA ILE A 115 -4.52 -24.23 -4.17
C ILE A 115 -5.46 -24.99 -5.12
N PRO A 116 -6.79 -24.77 -5.07
CA PRO A 116 -7.73 -25.39 -6.01
C PRO A 116 -7.44 -24.91 -7.43
N GLU A 117 -7.75 -25.75 -8.44
CA GLU A 117 -7.76 -25.27 -9.82
C GLU A 117 -8.86 -24.22 -10.02
N CYS A 118 -8.67 -23.35 -11.04
CA CYS A 118 -9.66 -22.33 -11.39
C CYS A 118 -10.79 -22.96 -12.22
N ASP A 119 -12.01 -22.93 -11.68
CA ASP A 119 -13.22 -23.48 -12.28
C ASP A 119 -14.26 -22.40 -12.66
N GLU A 120 -13.98 -21.13 -12.38
CA GLU A 120 -14.84 -19.99 -12.71
C GLU A 120 -14.28 -19.19 -13.89
N ASP A 121 -15.17 -18.88 -14.86
CA ASP A 121 -14.82 -18.09 -16.03
C ASP A 121 -14.43 -16.66 -15.63
N VAL A 122 -13.38 -16.15 -16.28
CA VAL A 122 -12.75 -14.90 -15.92
C VAL A 122 -12.90 -13.87 -17.02
N VAL A 123 -13.36 -12.67 -16.66
CA VAL A 123 -13.42 -11.55 -17.60
C VAL A 123 -11.99 -11.16 -18.01
N LEU A 124 -11.70 -11.25 -19.30
CA LEU A 124 -10.43 -10.79 -19.90
C LEU A 124 -10.50 -9.32 -20.28
N LEU A 125 -11.51 -8.99 -21.11
CA LEU A 125 -11.79 -7.62 -21.57
C LEU A 125 -13.18 -7.21 -21.11
N LYS A 126 -13.29 -5.99 -20.59
CA LYS A 126 -14.57 -5.35 -20.29
C LYS A 126 -15.25 -4.88 -21.59
N SER A 127 -16.50 -4.46 -21.52
CA SER A 127 -17.29 -3.94 -22.65
C SER A 127 -16.67 -2.71 -23.33
N ASP A 128 -15.84 -1.95 -22.61
CA ASP A 128 -15.05 -0.82 -23.12
C ASP A 128 -13.77 -1.26 -23.84
N GLY A 129 -13.49 -2.56 -23.95
CA GLY A 129 -12.30 -3.13 -24.56
C GLY A 129 -11.04 -3.07 -23.68
N ILE A 130 -11.15 -2.53 -22.46
CA ILE A 130 -10.04 -2.45 -21.50
C ILE A 130 -9.93 -3.79 -20.74
N PRO A 131 -8.71 -4.33 -20.55
CA PRO A 131 -8.52 -5.58 -19.85
C PRO A 131 -8.83 -5.45 -18.36
N THR A 132 -9.22 -6.58 -17.76
CA THR A 132 -9.18 -6.71 -16.31
C THR A 132 -7.74 -6.82 -15.80
N TYR A 133 -7.54 -6.62 -14.51
CA TYR A 133 -6.24 -6.82 -13.89
C TYR A 133 -5.67 -8.22 -14.15
N HIS A 134 -6.50 -9.26 -14.06
CA HIS A 134 -6.07 -10.64 -14.26
C HIS A 134 -5.42 -10.88 -15.63
N PHE A 135 -6.05 -10.35 -16.67
CA PHE A 135 -5.53 -10.52 -18.04
C PHE A 135 -4.33 -9.61 -18.31
N ALA A 136 -4.41 -8.34 -17.88
CA ALA A 136 -3.30 -7.40 -18.00
C ALA A 136 -2.04 -7.93 -17.29
N HIS A 137 -2.19 -8.48 -16.08
CA HIS A 137 -1.12 -9.10 -15.32
C HIS A 137 -0.39 -10.19 -16.15
N ALA A 138 -1.13 -11.14 -16.73
CA ALA A 138 -0.51 -12.23 -17.48
C ALA A 138 0.22 -11.75 -18.74
N VAL A 139 -0.36 -10.76 -19.47
CA VAL A 139 0.23 -10.22 -20.71
C VAL A 139 1.41 -9.31 -20.40
N ASP A 140 1.25 -8.39 -19.48
CA ASP A 140 2.26 -7.36 -19.18
C ASP A 140 3.48 -7.96 -18.50
N ASP A 141 3.30 -8.84 -17.54
CA ASP A 141 4.42 -9.49 -16.87
C ASP A 141 5.25 -10.34 -17.81
N HIS A 142 4.63 -11.00 -18.78
CA HIS A 142 5.36 -11.70 -19.82
C HIS A 142 6.14 -10.73 -20.71
N LEU A 143 5.48 -9.70 -21.24
CA LEU A 143 6.09 -8.77 -22.20
C LEU A 143 7.15 -7.87 -21.56
N MET A 144 6.94 -7.48 -20.31
CA MET A 144 7.88 -6.67 -19.52
C MET A 144 8.95 -7.53 -18.83
N ARG A 145 8.95 -8.86 -19.06
CA ARG A 145 9.94 -9.81 -18.52
C ARG A 145 10.00 -9.80 -16.99
N THR A 146 8.86 -9.64 -16.34
CA THR A 146 8.76 -9.69 -14.88
C THR A 146 9.20 -11.06 -14.37
N THR A 147 10.18 -11.08 -13.48
CA THR A 147 10.73 -12.32 -12.91
C THR A 147 10.08 -12.70 -11.58
N HIS A 148 9.70 -11.70 -10.80
CA HIS A 148 9.13 -11.84 -9.46
C HIS A 148 7.95 -10.90 -9.29
N VAL A 149 6.83 -11.40 -8.80
CA VAL A 149 5.64 -10.64 -8.44
C VAL A 149 5.55 -10.56 -6.92
N ILE A 150 5.68 -9.36 -6.38
CA ILE A 150 5.55 -9.08 -4.96
C ILE A 150 4.23 -8.35 -4.75
N ARG A 151 3.31 -8.94 -3.97
CA ARG A 151 1.98 -8.36 -3.74
C ARG A 151 1.40 -8.81 -2.40
N GLY A 152 0.33 -8.19 -1.96
CA GLY A 152 -0.35 -8.58 -0.73
C GLY A 152 -1.01 -9.96 -0.83
N GLU A 153 -1.16 -10.63 0.30
CA GLU A 153 -1.77 -11.96 0.41
C GLU A 153 -3.24 -12.03 -0.02
N GLU A 154 -3.93 -10.89 -0.11
CA GLU A 154 -5.28 -10.79 -0.65
C GLU A 154 -5.42 -11.26 -2.10
N TRP A 155 -4.30 -11.39 -2.80
CA TRP A 155 -4.24 -11.90 -4.17
C TRP A 155 -4.03 -13.42 -4.27
N LEU A 156 -3.86 -14.13 -3.14
CA LEU A 156 -3.74 -15.59 -3.13
C LEU A 156 -4.95 -16.29 -3.76
N PRO A 157 -6.21 -15.89 -3.49
CA PRO A 157 -7.37 -16.50 -4.13
C PRO A 157 -7.35 -16.42 -5.67
N SER A 158 -6.74 -15.37 -6.22
CA SER A 158 -6.64 -15.18 -7.68
C SER A 158 -5.44 -15.88 -8.31
N LEU A 159 -4.59 -16.55 -7.53
CA LEU A 159 -3.35 -17.15 -8.05
C LEU A 159 -3.64 -18.27 -9.06
N ALA A 160 -4.64 -19.11 -8.80
CA ALA A 160 -5.05 -20.17 -9.72
C ALA A 160 -5.50 -19.60 -11.07
N THR A 161 -6.29 -18.54 -11.06
CA THR A 161 -6.70 -17.79 -12.26
C THR A 161 -5.50 -17.28 -13.06
N HIS A 162 -4.52 -16.67 -12.39
CA HIS A 162 -3.33 -16.15 -13.07
C HIS A 162 -2.51 -17.26 -13.69
N LEU A 163 -2.30 -18.36 -12.97
CA LEU A 163 -1.57 -19.52 -13.50
C LEU A 163 -2.28 -20.16 -14.71
N MET A 164 -3.62 -20.21 -14.69
CA MET A 164 -4.43 -20.64 -15.82
C MET A 164 -4.19 -19.75 -17.04
N LEU A 165 -4.23 -18.41 -16.85
CA LEU A 165 -4.02 -17.45 -17.95
C LEU A 165 -2.60 -17.54 -18.53
N PHE A 166 -1.55 -17.66 -17.70
CA PHE A 166 -0.19 -17.90 -18.17
C PHE A 166 -0.09 -19.18 -19.00
N ARG A 167 -0.74 -20.26 -18.54
CA ARG A 167 -0.80 -21.55 -19.27
C ARG A 167 -1.50 -21.40 -20.62
N TYR A 168 -2.65 -20.72 -20.67
CA TYR A 168 -3.41 -20.52 -21.90
C TYR A 168 -2.67 -19.70 -22.95
N LEU A 169 -1.95 -18.69 -22.50
CA LEU A 169 -1.12 -17.85 -23.38
C LEU A 169 0.19 -18.52 -23.81
N GLY A 170 0.55 -19.65 -23.20
CA GLY A 170 1.82 -20.33 -23.42
C GLY A 170 3.01 -19.58 -22.79
N PHE A 171 2.75 -18.79 -21.77
CA PHE A 171 3.75 -17.98 -21.08
C PHE A 171 4.28 -18.70 -19.84
N LYS A 172 5.54 -18.43 -19.50
CA LYS A 172 6.12 -18.86 -18.23
C LYS A 172 5.63 -17.91 -17.14
N ALA A 173 4.98 -18.45 -16.11
CA ALA A 173 4.57 -17.66 -14.95
C ALA A 173 5.80 -17.14 -14.17
N PRO A 174 5.75 -15.92 -13.61
CA PRO A 174 6.76 -15.37 -12.72
C PRO A 174 6.79 -16.14 -11.39
N LYS A 175 7.80 -15.89 -10.57
CA LYS A 175 7.81 -16.34 -9.18
C LYS A 175 6.95 -15.41 -8.35
N TYR A 176 6.18 -15.95 -7.40
CA TYR A 176 5.29 -15.17 -6.56
C TYR A 176 5.82 -15.02 -5.14
N MET A 177 5.56 -13.87 -4.56
CA MET A 177 5.87 -13.49 -3.18
C MET A 177 4.65 -12.77 -2.60
N HIS A 178 3.87 -13.48 -1.79
CA HIS A 178 2.69 -12.89 -1.15
C HIS A 178 3.04 -12.42 0.26
N ILE A 179 3.17 -11.09 0.41
CA ILE A 179 3.50 -10.44 1.69
C ILE A 179 2.26 -10.35 2.58
N ALA A 180 2.51 -10.35 3.88
CA ALA A 180 1.46 -10.17 4.88
C ALA A 180 0.83 -8.77 4.79
N GLN A 181 -0.46 -8.67 5.11
CA GLN A 181 -1.17 -7.40 5.17
C GLN A 181 -0.79 -6.62 6.42
N LEU A 182 -0.84 -5.28 6.32
CA LEU A 182 -0.77 -4.42 7.48
C LEU A 182 -2.10 -4.51 8.25
N MET A 183 -1.98 -4.78 9.54
CA MET A 183 -3.10 -4.93 10.47
C MET A 183 -3.07 -3.81 11.48
N LYS A 184 -4.23 -3.40 11.97
CA LYS A 184 -4.37 -2.52 13.12
C LYS A 184 -4.95 -3.27 14.32
N LEU A 185 -4.60 -2.83 15.52
CA LEU A 185 -5.25 -3.26 16.74
C LEU A 185 -6.51 -2.42 16.97
N CYS A 186 -7.65 -3.09 17.17
CA CYS A 186 -8.90 -2.42 17.54
C CYS A 186 -9.01 -2.29 19.06
N GLU A 187 -9.91 -1.42 19.55
CA GLU A 187 -10.15 -1.21 20.97
C GLU A 187 -10.58 -2.48 21.71
N ASP A 188 -11.24 -3.40 21.01
CA ASP A 188 -11.66 -4.71 21.53
C ASP A 188 -10.53 -5.75 21.55
N GLY A 189 -9.29 -5.36 21.21
CA GLY A 189 -8.13 -6.23 21.12
C GLY A 189 -8.08 -7.10 19.86
N SER A 190 -9.06 -7.02 18.97
CA SER A 190 -9.05 -7.73 17.70
C SER A 190 -8.10 -7.09 16.69
N LYS A 191 -7.51 -7.91 15.81
CA LYS A 191 -6.69 -7.42 14.70
C LYS A 191 -7.53 -7.35 13.43
N LYS A 192 -7.56 -6.19 12.78
CA LYS A 192 -8.24 -5.99 11.49
C LYS A 192 -7.27 -5.43 10.46
N LYS A 193 -7.53 -5.72 9.18
CA LYS A 193 -6.78 -5.13 8.07
C LYS A 193 -6.83 -3.61 8.16
N LEU A 194 -5.69 -2.95 7.98
CA LEU A 194 -5.60 -1.51 7.84
C LEU A 194 -6.37 -1.09 6.58
N SER A 195 -7.37 -0.25 6.74
CA SER A 195 -8.22 0.22 5.64
C SER A 195 -7.77 1.59 5.15
N LYS A 196 -8.14 1.97 3.92
CA LYS A 196 -7.79 3.29 3.34
C LYS A 196 -8.28 4.51 4.16
N ARG A 197 -9.19 4.29 5.13
CA ARG A 197 -9.72 5.35 6.01
C ARG A 197 -8.97 5.46 7.33
N ASP A 198 -8.11 4.50 7.62
CA ASP A 198 -7.35 4.48 8.86
C ASP A 198 -6.12 5.39 8.72
N MET A 199 -5.77 6.07 9.80
CA MET A 199 -4.54 6.86 9.88
C MET A 199 -3.33 5.96 9.57
N GLY A 200 -2.46 6.43 8.69
CA GLY A 200 -1.26 5.70 8.27
C GLY A 200 -1.48 4.70 7.13
N ALA A 201 -2.71 4.58 6.60
CA ALA A 201 -2.98 3.79 5.40
C ALA A 201 -2.76 4.58 4.09
N ASN A 202 -2.73 5.91 4.18
CA ASN A 202 -2.51 6.81 3.06
C ASN A 202 -1.16 7.54 3.22
N MET A 203 -0.36 7.58 2.16
CA MET A 203 0.93 8.29 2.17
C MET A 203 0.77 9.79 2.42
N ASP A 204 -0.35 10.40 2.02
CA ASP A 204 -0.64 11.82 2.26
C ASP A 204 -0.79 12.14 3.77
N ASP A 205 -1.18 11.17 4.60
CA ASP A 205 -1.26 11.36 6.04
C ASP A 205 0.12 11.56 6.65
N TYR A 206 1.11 10.75 6.25
CA TYR A 206 2.50 10.89 6.71
C TYR A 206 3.07 12.25 6.30
N LYS A 207 2.82 12.64 5.06
CA LYS A 207 3.29 13.91 4.51
C LYS A 207 2.69 15.09 5.27
N ARG A 208 1.38 15.07 5.53
CA ARG A 208 0.67 16.12 6.27
C ARG A 208 1.14 16.23 7.72
N LEU A 209 1.35 15.10 8.39
CA LEU A 209 1.90 15.06 9.74
C LEU A 209 3.39 15.45 9.78
N GLY A 210 4.05 15.48 8.64
CA GLY A 210 5.45 15.88 8.52
C GLY A 210 6.44 14.80 8.93
N TYR A 211 6.13 13.53 8.66
CA TYR A 211 7.14 12.47 8.76
C TYR A 211 8.14 12.61 7.61
N ALA A 212 9.43 12.61 7.92
CA ALA A 212 10.45 12.51 6.88
C ALA A 212 10.36 11.13 6.19
N PRO A 213 10.57 11.05 4.86
CA PRO A 213 10.49 9.78 4.12
C PRO A 213 11.37 8.69 4.72
N GLU A 214 12.57 9.02 5.17
CA GLU A 214 13.51 8.11 5.80
C GLU A 214 12.94 7.45 7.06
N CYS A 215 12.15 8.19 7.84
CA CYS A 215 11.52 7.69 9.07
C CYS A 215 10.47 6.61 8.75
N VAL A 216 9.67 6.86 7.70
CA VAL A 216 8.65 5.91 7.26
C VAL A 216 9.31 4.65 6.69
N ILE A 217 10.36 4.81 5.88
CA ILE A 217 11.11 3.68 5.30
C ILE A 217 11.73 2.84 6.42
N GLU A 218 12.41 3.44 7.38
CA GLU A 218 13.00 2.74 8.53
C GLU A 218 11.96 1.92 9.29
N TYR A 219 10.80 2.50 9.57
CA TYR A 219 9.72 1.81 10.24
C TYR A 219 9.17 0.64 9.41
N VAL A 220 8.89 0.87 8.12
CA VAL A 220 8.37 -0.18 7.22
C VAL A 220 9.37 -1.33 7.08
N MET A 221 10.68 -1.06 7.07
CA MET A 221 11.72 -2.08 7.04
C MET A 221 11.66 -2.99 8.29
N THR A 222 11.32 -2.46 9.47
CA THR A 222 11.13 -3.28 10.68
C THR A 222 9.92 -4.22 10.56
N LEU A 223 8.89 -3.83 9.82
CA LEU A 223 7.70 -4.66 9.57
C LEU A 223 7.96 -5.69 8.47
N LEU A 224 8.78 -5.33 7.49
CA LEU A 224 9.04 -6.16 6.31
C LEU A 224 9.94 -7.35 6.63
N ASN A 225 10.97 -7.16 7.46
CA ASN A 225 11.97 -8.20 7.72
C ASN A 225 12.38 -8.23 9.19
N SER A 226 12.17 -9.36 9.84
CA SER A 226 12.38 -9.52 11.29
C SER A 226 13.81 -9.31 11.77
N ASN A 227 14.80 -9.33 10.87
CA ASN A 227 16.22 -9.11 11.23
C ASN A 227 16.64 -7.65 11.08
N TYR A 228 15.78 -6.78 10.52
CA TYR A 228 16.20 -5.42 10.19
C TYR A 228 16.53 -4.59 11.43
N GLU A 229 15.69 -4.64 12.46
CA GLU A 229 15.86 -3.86 13.68
C GLU A 229 17.18 -4.20 14.40
N GLU A 230 17.50 -5.50 14.50
CA GLU A 230 18.76 -5.95 15.09
C GLU A 230 19.97 -5.53 14.24
N TRP A 231 19.88 -5.70 12.92
CA TRP A 231 20.95 -5.29 12.01
C TRP A 231 21.20 -3.79 12.06
N HIS A 232 20.14 -2.97 12.07
CA HIS A 232 20.27 -1.51 12.15
C HIS A 232 20.89 -1.06 13.47
N ALA A 233 20.51 -1.70 14.60
CA ALA A 233 21.12 -1.43 15.90
C ALA A 233 22.63 -1.72 15.92
N GLN A 234 23.08 -2.74 15.19
CA GLN A 234 24.51 -3.09 15.04
C GLN A 234 25.23 -2.25 13.97
N ASN A 235 24.51 -1.59 13.09
CA ASN A 235 25.03 -0.82 11.96
C ASN A 235 24.35 0.56 11.86
N PRO A 236 24.42 1.41 12.91
CA PRO A 236 23.62 2.63 13.01
C PRO A 236 23.93 3.70 11.95
N ASP A 237 25.13 3.61 11.32
CA ASP A 237 25.59 4.56 10.32
C ASP A 237 25.41 4.06 8.88
N LYS A 238 24.85 2.86 8.70
CA LYS A 238 24.58 2.31 7.36
C LYS A 238 23.18 2.68 6.87
N ALA A 239 23.08 2.90 5.55
CA ALA A 239 21.79 3.10 4.91
C ALA A 239 20.94 1.81 4.94
N TYR A 240 19.63 1.95 4.93
CA TYR A 240 18.71 0.80 4.83
C TYR A 240 18.96 -0.05 3.56
N THR A 241 19.49 0.56 2.49
CA THR A 241 19.87 -0.11 1.24
C THR A 241 21.03 -1.09 1.40
N ASP A 242 21.85 -0.94 2.45
CA ASP A 242 22.96 -1.84 2.76
C ASP A 242 22.52 -3.08 3.54
N PHE A 243 21.23 -3.15 3.91
CA PHE A 243 20.69 -4.28 4.63
C PHE A 243 20.75 -5.56 3.78
N PRO A 244 21.36 -6.66 4.29
CA PRO A 244 21.40 -7.93 3.58
C PRO A 244 20.00 -8.59 3.59
N PHE A 245 19.13 -8.11 2.71
CA PHE A 245 17.74 -8.52 2.63
C PHE A 245 17.60 -10.03 2.41
N ASN A 246 16.78 -10.67 3.24
CA ASN A 246 16.52 -12.11 3.15
C ASN A 246 15.01 -12.39 3.08
N ILE A 247 14.56 -12.86 1.93
CA ILE A 247 13.15 -13.21 1.68
C ILE A 247 12.59 -14.18 2.73
N LYS A 248 13.40 -15.15 3.19
CA LYS A 248 12.98 -16.14 4.19
C LYS A 248 12.70 -15.56 5.58
N LYS A 249 13.09 -14.30 5.81
CA LYS A 249 12.89 -13.57 7.05
C LYS A 249 11.74 -12.54 6.95
N MET A 250 11.05 -12.51 5.81
CA MET A 250 9.83 -11.72 5.66
C MET A 250 8.70 -12.35 6.49
N SER A 251 7.85 -11.49 7.05
CA SER A 251 6.68 -11.95 7.80
C SER A 251 5.65 -12.58 6.85
N ASN A 252 5.16 -13.76 7.21
CA ASN A 252 4.05 -14.45 6.54
C ASN A 252 2.72 -14.37 7.32
N SER A 253 2.72 -13.69 8.46
CA SER A 253 1.53 -13.36 9.26
C SER A 253 1.34 -11.84 9.28
N GLY A 254 0.11 -11.36 9.47
CA GLY A 254 -0.21 -9.92 9.45
C GLY A 254 0.71 -9.09 10.36
N CYS A 255 1.30 -8.04 9.80
CA CYS A 255 2.16 -7.12 10.53
C CYS A 255 1.31 -6.06 11.22
N LEU A 256 1.44 -5.92 12.53
CA LEU A 256 0.72 -4.90 13.28
C LEU A 256 1.36 -3.53 13.01
N PHE A 257 0.59 -2.64 12.41
CA PHE A 257 0.96 -1.26 12.21
C PHE A 257 0.68 -0.46 13.48
N ASP A 258 1.68 0.25 13.98
CA ASP A 258 1.65 0.99 15.23
C ASP A 258 2.22 2.40 15.02
N MET A 259 1.37 3.42 15.18
CA MET A 259 1.76 4.83 15.03
C MET A 259 2.69 5.30 16.14
N GLU A 260 2.58 4.77 17.36
CA GLU A 260 3.49 5.13 18.47
C GLU A 260 4.89 4.65 18.15
N LYS A 261 5.02 3.37 17.70
CA LYS A 261 6.31 2.82 17.27
C LYS A 261 6.89 3.61 16.09
N LEU A 262 6.08 4.01 15.12
CA LEU A 262 6.53 4.89 14.05
C LEU A 262 7.07 6.21 14.60
N GLY A 263 6.37 6.83 15.56
CA GLY A 263 6.82 8.06 16.23
C GLY A 263 8.18 7.87 16.89
N ASP A 264 8.38 6.77 17.61
CA ASP A 264 9.65 6.46 18.27
C ASP A 264 10.81 6.22 17.28
N VAL A 265 10.54 5.47 16.20
CA VAL A 265 11.53 5.27 15.12
C VAL A 265 11.88 6.62 14.49
N SER A 266 10.87 7.46 14.22
CA SER A 266 11.06 8.78 13.63
C SER A 266 11.90 9.70 14.49
N ARG A 267 11.63 9.78 15.80
CA ARG A 267 12.48 10.53 16.74
C ARG A 267 13.94 10.06 16.73
N ASN A 268 14.15 8.75 16.63
CA ASN A 268 15.49 8.17 16.52
C ASN A 268 16.20 8.60 15.23
N VAL A 269 15.51 8.57 14.09
CA VAL A 269 16.06 8.96 12.79
C VAL A 269 16.35 10.45 12.76
N ILE A 270 15.37 11.31 13.06
CA ILE A 270 15.52 12.77 13.01
C ILE A 270 16.59 13.25 13.99
N SER A 271 16.79 12.59 15.13
CA SER A 271 17.85 12.96 16.08
C SER A 271 19.26 12.87 15.51
N LYS A 272 19.47 12.06 14.45
CA LYS A 272 20.76 11.89 13.75
C LYS A 272 20.97 12.93 12.65
N PHE A 273 19.92 13.58 12.16
CA PHE A 273 20.02 14.60 11.12
C PHE A 273 20.81 15.81 11.61
N THR A 274 21.52 16.47 10.73
CA THR A 274 22.14 17.77 10.99
C THR A 274 21.07 18.85 11.13
N ALA A 275 21.41 19.99 11.73
CA ALA A 275 20.48 21.12 11.82
C ALA A 275 20.04 21.63 10.44
N ASP A 276 20.93 21.56 9.45
CA ASP A 276 20.62 21.95 8.07
C ASP A 276 19.63 20.99 7.41
N GLU A 277 19.79 19.69 7.57
CA GLU A 277 18.85 18.67 7.04
C GLU A 277 17.46 18.83 7.66
N VAL A 278 17.41 19.03 8.97
CA VAL A 278 16.14 19.29 9.67
C VAL A 278 15.49 20.59 9.20
N TYR A 279 16.27 21.68 9.09
CA TYR A 279 15.75 22.96 8.61
C TYR A 279 15.18 22.85 7.20
N ASN A 280 15.89 22.18 6.29
CA ASN A 280 15.46 22.03 4.90
C ASN A 280 14.18 21.19 4.81
N GLY A 281 14.10 20.05 5.52
CA GLY A 281 12.90 19.22 5.55
C GLY A 281 11.70 19.93 6.18
N LEU A 282 11.93 20.68 7.28
CA LEU A 282 10.90 21.50 7.93
C LEU A 282 10.39 22.60 7.00
N LEU A 283 11.29 23.27 6.27
CA LEU A 283 10.93 24.35 5.36
C LEU A 283 10.14 23.83 4.16
N GLU A 284 10.55 22.70 3.56
CA GLU A 284 9.83 22.06 2.47
C GLU A 284 8.40 21.67 2.88
N TRP A 285 8.25 21.09 4.07
CA TRP A 285 6.94 20.78 4.63
C TRP A 285 6.11 22.03 4.88
N ALA A 286 6.70 23.06 5.47
CA ALA A 286 6.00 24.31 5.80
C ALA A 286 5.56 25.06 4.54
N ASP A 287 6.35 25.04 3.46
CA ASP A 287 5.98 25.67 2.19
C ASP A 287 4.70 25.05 1.58
N GLU A 288 4.44 23.78 1.87
CA GLU A 288 3.23 23.10 1.38
C GLU A 288 2.04 23.20 2.36
N PHE A 289 2.28 23.17 3.69
CA PHE A 289 1.22 22.98 4.68
C PHE A 289 1.04 24.16 5.65
N ASP A 290 2.01 25.08 5.77
CA ASP A 290 1.96 26.23 6.71
C ASP A 290 2.79 27.41 6.17
N ALA A 291 2.21 28.13 5.20
CA ALA A 291 2.89 29.23 4.51
C ALA A 291 3.35 30.36 5.44
N ASP A 292 2.59 30.63 6.54
CA ASP A 292 2.95 31.65 7.52
C ASP A 292 4.19 31.24 8.30
N PHE A 293 4.26 29.97 8.69
CA PHE A 293 5.44 29.43 9.37
C PHE A 293 6.64 29.37 8.44
N ALA A 294 6.45 28.96 7.17
CA ALA A 294 7.50 28.98 6.16
C ALA A 294 8.10 30.39 5.97
N SER A 295 7.25 31.39 5.93
CA SER A 295 7.68 32.81 5.81
C SER A 295 8.56 33.23 7.01
N ARG A 296 8.22 32.82 8.22
CA ARG A 296 9.02 33.05 9.43
C ARG A 296 10.37 32.37 9.38
N LEU A 297 10.39 31.10 8.97
CA LEU A 297 11.65 30.35 8.80
C LEU A 297 12.59 31.03 7.80
N LYS A 298 12.05 31.52 6.69
CA LYS A 298 12.80 32.23 5.64
C LYS A 298 13.30 33.59 6.09
N ALA A 299 12.54 34.29 6.97
CA ALA A 299 12.91 35.60 7.48
C ALA A 299 14.08 35.55 8.47
N ALA A 300 14.27 34.45 9.20
CA ALA A 300 15.32 34.31 10.20
C ALA A 300 15.92 32.87 10.22
N PRO A 301 16.58 32.42 9.13
CA PRO A 301 17.06 31.06 9.00
C PRO A 301 18.11 30.69 10.06
N ASP A 302 19.00 31.62 10.42
CA ASP A 302 20.05 31.36 11.42
C ASP A 302 19.42 31.16 12.82
N ARG A 303 18.39 31.93 13.18
CA ARG A 303 17.64 31.73 14.43
C ARG A 303 16.96 30.37 14.44
N ALA A 304 16.29 30.01 13.35
CA ALA A 304 15.63 28.71 13.23
C ALA A 304 16.62 27.56 13.40
N LYS A 305 17.76 27.62 12.72
CA LYS A 305 18.84 26.62 12.83
C LYS A 305 19.46 26.56 14.24
N ALA A 306 19.59 27.70 14.92
CA ALA A 306 20.06 27.74 16.30
C ALA A 306 19.10 27.01 17.24
N VAL A 307 17.79 27.23 17.12
CA VAL A 307 16.76 26.49 17.88
C VAL A 307 16.82 24.99 17.58
N ILE A 308 16.89 24.61 16.31
CA ILE A 308 16.98 23.22 15.88
C ILE A 308 18.25 22.55 16.41
N SER A 309 19.35 23.29 16.60
CA SER A 309 20.62 22.78 17.09
C SER A 309 20.63 22.45 18.58
N ILE A 310 19.65 22.89 19.35
CA ILE A 310 19.59 22.64 20.80
C ILE A 310 19.58 21.14 21.10
N GLY A 311 20.64 20.67 21.78
CA GLY A 311 20.77 19.25 22.15
C GLY A 311 21.03 18.28 20.99
N ARG A 312 21.41 18.79 19.79
CA ARG A 312 21.74 17.99 18.61
C ARG A 312 23.25 17.76 18.50
N GLY A 313 23.66 16.67 17.83
CA GLY A 313 25.08 16.41 17.51
C GLY A 313 25.95 15.83 18.64
N GLY A 314 25.38 15.55 19.80
CA GLY A 314 26.08 14.92 20.93
C GLY A 314 26.07 13.39 20.90
N LYS A 315 26.75 12.72 21.84
CA LYS A 315 26.68 11.26 22.01
C LYS A 315 25.28 10.74 22.33
N LYS A 316 24.40 11.58 22.88
CA LYS A 316 23.01 11.29 23.19
C LYS A 316 22.15 12.47 22.71
N PRO A 317 21.88 12.55 21.41
CA PRO A 317 21.06 13.64 20.87
C PRO A 317 19.64 13.58 21.44
N ARG A 318 19.03 14.74 21.62
CA ARG A 318 17.63 14.86 22.09
C ARG A 318 16.69 14.31 21.02
N LYS A 319 15.55 13.79 21.47
CA LYS A 319 14.52 13.14 20.65
C LYS A 319 13.17 13.80 20.91
N ASP A 320 13.12 15.13 20.91
CA ASP A 320 11.97 15.92 21.34
C ASP A 320 10.81 15.86 20.34
N TYR A 321 11.09 15.62 19.08
CA TYR A 321 10.11 15.59 18.01
C TYR A 321 10.40 14.49 16.99
N GLY A 322 9.34 13.90 16.45
CA GLY A 322 9.38 12.86 15.41
C GLY A 322 8.76 13.32 14.09
N THR A 323 8.17 14.50 14.03
CA THR A 323 7.54 15.05 12.82
C THR A 323 7.81 16.54 12.69
N TRP A 324 7.69 17.06 11.46
CA TRP A 324 7.80 18.52 11.22
C TRP A 324 6.68 19.29 11.89
N LEU A 325 5.50 18.69 12.04
CA LEU A 325 4.39 19.27 12.78
C LEU A 325 4.74 19.44 14.28
N GLU A 326 5.27 18.40 14.93
CA GLU A 326 5.76 18.46 16.31
C GLU A 326 6.89 19.49 16.47
N LEU A 327 7.81 19.57 15.50
CA LEU A 327 8.88 20.56 15.51
C LEU A 327 8.37 21.98 15.37
N ARG A 328 7.37 22.23 14.52
CA ARG A 328 6.70 23.53 14.41
C ARG A 328 6.15 23.96 15.77
N ASP A 329 5.45 23.06 16.45
CA ASP A 329 4.85 23.32 17.75
C ASP A 329 5.92 23.53 18.84
N TYR A 330 6.99 22.77 18.81
CA TYR A 330 8.16 22.98 19.67
C TYR A 330 8.79 24.34 19.43
N MET A 331 8.98 24.75 18.17
CA MET A 331 9.57 26.05 17.82
C MET A 331 8.69 27.24 18.24
N ALA A 332 7.39 27.05 18.37
CA ALA A 332 6.49 28.09 18.83
C ALA A 332 6.86 28.65 20.21
N LEU A 333 7.57 27.87 21.03
CA LEU A 333 8.07 28.30 22.35
C LEU A 333 9.17 29.39 22.26
N PHE A 334 9.82 29.52 21.10
CA PHE A 334 10.96 30.42 20.89
C PHE A 334 10.59 31.72 20.15
N TYR A 335 9.31 31.94 19.86
CA TYR A 335 8.82 33.13 19.17
C TYR A 335 7.69 33.79 19.99
N ASP A 336 7.85 35.02 20.35
CA ASP A 336 6.90 35.76 21.19
C ASP A 336 5.48 35.79 20.59
N GLU A 337 5.40 35.88 19.24
CA GLU A 337 4.13 35.92 18.52
C GLU A 337 3.34 34.61 18.59
N THR A 338 4.03 33.51 18.76
CA THR A 338 3.43 32.15 18.78
C THR A 338 3.44 31.49 20.14
N PHE A 339 4.22 32.02 21.07
CA PHE A 339 4.25 31.50 22.45
C PHE A 339 2.84 31.54 23.07
N ARG A 340 2.37 30.40 23.55
CA ARG A 340 1.12 30.23 24.26
C ARG A 340 1.30 29.25 25.40
N ILE A 341 0.72 29.57 26.53
CA ILE A 341 0.53 28.60 27.62
C ILE A 341 -0.76 27.86 27.31
N ILE A 342 -0.67 26.62 26.90
CA ILE A 342 -1.81 25.78 26.47
C ILE A 342 -2.27 24.83 27.58
N ASP A 343 -1.39 24.45 28.50
CA ASP A 343 -1.73 23.54 29.57
C ASP A 343 -2.21 24.30 30.82
N ALA A 344 -3.29 23.80 31.42
CA ALA A 344 -3.66 24.24 32.76
C ALA A 344 -2.59 23.75 33.76
N LEU A 345 -2.24 24.61 34.70
CA LEU A 345 -1.36 24.20 35.80
C LEU A 345 -2.04 23.04 36.55
N PRO A 346 -1.32 21.94 36.83
CA PRO A 346 -1.86 20.85 37.63
C PRO A 346 -2.38 21.38 38.98
N ASP A 347 -3.49 20.85 39.49
CA ASP A 347 -4.16 21.28 40.70
C ASP A 347 -3.27 21.28 41.96
N ASN A 348 -2.21 20.50 41.93
CA ASN A 348 -1.20 20.40 43.00
C ASN A 348 -0.13 21.50 42.98
N PHE A 349 -0.13 22.39 41.96
CA PHE A 349 0.80 23.49 41.87
C PHE A 349 0.26 24.76 42.48
N ASN A 350 0.99 25.33 43.44
CA ASN A 350 0.66 26.62 44.01
C ASN A 350 1.18 27.75 43.10
N LYS A 351 0.28 28.57 42.58
CA LYS A 351 0.59 29.70 41.71
C LYS A 351 1.66 30.64 42.32
N ASN A 352 1.59 30.88 43.61
CA ASN A 352 2.54 31.78 44.32
C ASN A 352 3.97 31.18 44.37
N ASP A 353 4.09 29.88 44.47
CA ASP A 353 5.39 29.21 44.48
C ASP A 353 6.01 29.21 43.08
N ILE A 354 5.18 29.07 42.03
CA ILE A 354 5.64 29.22 40.62
C ILE A 354 6.16 30.63 40.38
N ILE A 355 5.39 31.68 40.80
CA ILE A 355 5.82 33.08 40.66
C ILE A 355 7.15 33.33 41.37
N LYS A 356 7.29 32.88 42.64
CA LYS A 356 8.55 33.01 43.39
C LYS A 356 9.72 32.33 42.70
N THR A 357 9.48 31.14 42.11
CA THR A 357 10.52 30.41 41.39
C THR A 357 10.93 31.17 40.13
N LEU A 358 9.99 31.70 39.37
CA LEU A 358 10.24 32.49 38.16
C LEU A 358 10.95 33.81 38.51
N ASP A 359 10.56 34.49 39.55
CA ASP A 359 11.22 35.73 40.03
C ASP A 359 12.67 35.45 40.46
N ALA A 360 12.89 34.33 41.19
CA ALA A 360 14.26 33.93 41.60
C ALA A 360 15.10 33.55 40.38
N PHE A 361 14.53 32.87 39.40
CA PHE A 361 15.22 32.53 38.14
C PHE A 361 15.56 33.80 37.37
N ALA A 362 14.61 34.70 37.17
CA ALA A 362 14.83 35.97 36.47
C ALA A 362 15.89 36.84 37.12
N ALA A 363 15.96 36.85 38.47
CA ALA A 363 16.96 37.56 39.21
C ALA A 363 18.38 36.97 39.13
N SER A 364 18.47 35.68 38.85
CA SER A 364 19.77 34.93 38.73
C SER A 364 20.20 34.65 37.29
N TYR A 365 19.34 34.96 36.31
CA TYR A 365 19.59 34.69 34.91
C TYR A 365 20.56 35.72 34.35
N ASP A 366 21.72 35.23 33.89
CA ASP A 366 22.74 36.03 33.23
C ASP A 366 22.55 35.92 31.71
N HIS A 367 22.42 37.04 31.03
CA HIS A 367 22.12 37.11 29.59
C HIS A 367 23.29 36.86 28.71
#